data_6832df930ccfd8f61cede5ce8b241638
#
_entry.id   6832df930ccfd8f61cede5ce8b241638
#
_cell.length_a   1.000
_cell.length_b   1.000
_cell.length_c   1.000
_cell.angle_alpha   90.00
_cell.angle_beta   90.00
_cell.angle_gamma   90.00
#
_symmetry.space_group_name_H-M   'P 1'
#
loop_
_entity.id
_entity.type
_entity.pdbx_description
1 polymer ?
#
loop_
_entity_poly.entity_id
_entity_poly.type
_entity_poly.pdbx_seq_one_letter_code
_entity_poly.pdbx_strand_id
1 'polypeptide(L)'
;FLGRQYRTVVMNITSRPGPLDCRSGILLSQSYLRLGMNGRSLEAALRVRYDAVEGPGRYPLLARRAEAYLGCNMYRELLEEIRAAGQYIPDGARVGLLRDEVERFRLVPLKSVPLAVALSVLFPGAGQMYAGKWVHGIVSFIGVASLAGGACLLHRQGNRDLSYVFMAFTSVFYLGTIYGAYNAAQTANEDLHRSFGNGIREKCIPPYEPAEEVRDNRVFR
;
A
#
# COMPACT_ATOMS: atom_id res chain seq x y z
N PHE A 1 3.93 1.82 -22.93
CA PHE A 1 5.06 2.60 -23.48
C PHE A 1 6.00 3.10 -22.37
N LEU A 2 5.50 3.76 -21.35
CA LEU A 2 6.28 4.31 -20.22
C LEU A 2 7.09 3.25 -19.45
N GLY A 3 6.52 2.07 -19.20
CA GLY A 3 7.22 1.01 -18.46
C GLY A 3 8.49 0.50 -19.15
N ARG A 4 8.57 0.54 -20.49
CA ARG A 4 9.76 0.14 -21.24
C ARG A 4 10.90 1.14 -21.04
N GLN A 5 10.61 2.44 -21.02
CA GLN A 5 11.62 3.50 -20.77
C GLN A 5 12.26 3.36 -19.40
N TYR A 6 11.47 3.15 -18.34
CA TYR A 6 12.00 2.97 -16.99
C TYR A 6 12.86 1.70 -16.85
N ARG A 7 12.49 0.60 -17.52
CA ARG A 7 13.33 -0.62 -17.56
C ARG A 7 14.68 -0.34 -18.23
N THR A 8 14.70 0.40 -19.32
CA THR A 8 15.94 0.77 -19.99
C THR A 8 16.83 1.63 -19.09
N VAL A 9 16.25 2.60 -18.37
CA VAL A 9 16.98 3.43 -17.40
C VAL A 9 17.60 2.55 -16.31
N VAL A 10 16.83 1.64 -15.73
CA VAL A 10 17.33 0.69 -14.71
C VAL A 10 18.49 -0.13 -15.26
N MET A 11 18.35 -0.74 -16.43
CA MET A 11 19.40 -1.56 -17.04
C MET A 11 20.68 -0.76 -17.26
N ASN A 12 20.57 0.47 -17.82
CA ASN A 12 21.72 1.30 -18.12
C ASN A 12 22.47 1.80 -16.89
N ILE A 13 21.74 2.14 -15.80
CA ILE A 13 22.37 2.57 -14.56
C ILE A 13 23.01 1.39 -13.82
N THR A 14 22.32 0.25 -13.76
CA THR A 14 22.83 -0.93 -13.04
C THR A 14 23.97 -1.65 -13.74
N SER A 15 24.13 -1.47 -15.05
CA SER A 15 25.25 -2.05 -15.81
C SER A 15 26.56 -1.23 -15.70
N ARG A 16 26.52 -0.02 -15.16
CA ARG A 16 27.73 0.81 -14.99
C ARG A 16 28.52 0.37 -13.74
N PRO A 17 29.82 0.07 -13.87
CA PRO A 17 30.65 -0.15 -12.70
C PRO A 17 30.96 1.18 -12.01
N GLY A 18 30.79 1.23 -10.68
CA GLY A 18 31.18 2.38 -9.87
C GLY A 18 30.09 2.84 -8.89
N PRO A 19 30.44 3.77 -7.99
CA PRO A 19 29.47 4.34 -7.07
C PRO A 19 28.42 5.16 -7.83
N LEU A 20 27.16 5.05 -7.40
CA LEU A 20 26.07 5.85 -7.93
C LEU A 20 26.26 7.32 -7.51
N ASP A 21 26.33 8.22 -8.47
CA ASP A 21 26.18 9.64 -8.20
C ASP A 21 24.74 9.96 -7.75
N CYS A 22 24.57 11.11 -7.10
CA CYS A 22 23.29 11.51 -6.53
C CYS A 22 22.15 11.48 -7.57
N ARG A 23 22.41 12.00 -8.76
CA ARG A 23 21.44 12.10 -9.85
C ARG A 23 21.00 10.73 -10.36
N SER A 24 21.95 9.85 -10.63
CA SER A 24 21.69 8.48 -11.07
C SER A 24 20.96 7.68 -10.01
N GLY A 25 21.31 7.87 -8.73
CA GLY A 25 20.63 7.20 -7.61
C GLY A 25 19.17 7.62 -7.46
N ILE A 26 18.88 8.91 -7.57
CA ILE A 26 17.50 9.44 -7.54
C ILE A 26 16.71 8.93 -8.75
N LEU A 27 17.30 8.98 -9.95
CA LEU A 27 16.66 8.50 -11.18
C LEU A 27 16.37 6.99 -11.13
N LEU A 28 17.31 6.21 -10.59
CA LEU A 28 17.15 4.77 -10.40
C LEU A 28 16.01 4.45 -9.41
N SER A 29 15.99 5.14 -8.26
CA SER A 29 14.93 5.03 -7.27
C SER A 29 13.56 5.32 -7.88
N GLN A 30 13.45 6.43 -8.62
CA GLN A 30 12.22 6.83 -9.29
C GLN A 30 11.76 5.82 -10.34
N SER A 31 12.72 5.26 -11.10
CA SER A 31 12.42 4.25 -12.12
C SER A 31 11.85 2.98 -11.49
N TYR A 32 12.43 2.54 -10.36
CA TYR A 32 11.89 1.41 -9.60
C TYR A 32 10.50 1.68 -9.03
N LEU A 33 10.22 2.89 -8.51
CA LEU A 33 8.87 3.28 -8.06
C LEU A 33 7.84 3.18 -9.19
N ARG A 34 8.19 3.69 -10.37
CA ARG A 34 7.30 3.63 -11.56
C ARG A 34 7.08 2.21 -12.07
N LEU A 35 7.99 1.29 -11.77
CA LEU A 35 7.87 -0.13 -12.07
C LEU A 35 7.15 -0.92 -10.95
N GLY A 36 6.74 -0.27 -9.86
CA GLY A 36 6.11 -0.90 -8.70
C GLY A 36 7.08 -1.69 -7.81
N MET A 37 8.39 -1.51 -7.99
CA MET A 37 9.43 -2.21 -7.24
C MET A 37 9.87 -1.38 -6.02
N ASN A 38 8.96 -1.17 -5.06
CA ASN A 38 9.15 -0.25 -3.94
C ASN A 38 10.40 -0.55 -3.10
N GLY A 39 10.68 -1.82 -2.78
CA GLY A 39 11.87 -2.20 -2.01
C GLY A 39 13.18 -1.85 -2.72
N ARG A 40 13.28 -2.10 -4.03
CA ARG A 40 14.46 -1.71 -4.82
C ARG A 40 14.59 -0.20 -4.96
N SER A 41 13.47 0.51 -5.04
CA SER A 41 13.45 1.97 -5.04
C SER A 41 14.03 2.52 -3.74
N LEU A 42 13.63 1.97 -2.60
CA LEU A 42 14.15 2.37 -1.29
C LEU A 42 15.64 2.09 -1.19
N GLU A 43 16.09 0.91 -1.58
CA GLU A 43 17.52 0.56 -1.60
C GLU A 43 18.33 1.54 -2.46
N ALA A 44 17.86 1.86 -3.66
CA ALA A 44 18.54 2.80 -4.54
C ALA A 44 18.60 4.22 -3.94
N ALA A 45 17.52 4.68 -3.30
CA ALA A 45 17.47 5.99 -2.66
C ALA A 45 18.39 6.08 -1.43
N LEU A 46 18.53 5.00 -0.66
CA LEU A 46 19.38 4.96 0.53
C LEU A 46 20.88 4.93 0.20
N ARG A 47 21.28 4.50 -1.00
CA ARG A 47 22.69 4.55 -1.46
C ARG A 47 23.20 5.98 -1.65
N VAL A 48 22.32 6.94 -1.88
CA VAL A 48 22.68 8.37 -2.03
C VAL A 48 22.79 9.00 -0.64
N ARG A 49 23.96 9.50 -0.27
CA ARG A 49 24.19 10.13 1.04
C ARG A 49 23.80 11.62 1.02
N TYR A 50 23.31 12.16 2.15
CA TYR A 50 22.92 13.58 2.25
C TYR A 50 24.10 14.52 2.14
N ASP A 51 25.28 14.13 2.62
CA ASP A 51 26.51 14.90 2.54
C ASP A 51 27.06 15.01 1.10
N ALA A 52 26.72 14.06 0.25
CA ALA A 52 27.06 14.11 -1.18
C ALA A 52 26.14 15.04 -2.00
N VAL A 53 25.12 15.65 -1.37
CA VAL A 53 24.15 16.51 -2.03
C VAL A 53 24.25 17.93 -1.49
N GLU A 54 24.48 18.90 -2.36
CA GLU A 54 24.61 20.29 -1.97
C GLU A 54 23.24 21.00 -1.86
N GLY A 55 23.14 21.86 -0.81
CA GLY A 55 22.11 22.87 -0.65
C GLY A 55 20.66 22.39 -0.91
N PRO A 56 19.99 22.99 -1.91
CA PRO A 56 18.57 22.78 -2.15
C PRO A 56 18.21 21.37 -2.63
N GLY A 57 19.19 20.57 -3.08
CA GLY A 57 18.97 19.19 -3.52
C GLY A 57 18.65 18.19 -2.40
N ARG A 58 18.90 18.55 -1.16
CA ARG A 58 18.71 17.64 0.00
C ARG A 58 17.24 17.34 0.28
N TYR A 59 16.35 18.31 0.17
CA TYR A 59 14.91 18.06 0.35
C TYR A 59 14.32 17.14 -0.76
N PRO A 60 14.61 17.34 -2.04
CA PRO A 60 14.26 16.38 -3.09
C PRO A 60 14.73 14.95 -2.81
N LEU A 61 15.93 14.77 -2.25
CA LEU A 61 16.40 13.43 -1.85
C LEU A 61 15.53 12.84 -0.72
N LEU A 62 15.24 13.61 0.34
CA LEU A 62 14.34 13.20 1.41
C LEU A 62 12.96 12.85 0.85
N ALA A 63 12.42 13.68 -0.05
CA ALA A 63 11.13 13.45 -0.69
C ALA A 63 11.09 12.14 -1.47
N ARG A 64 12.17 11.79 -2.19
CA ARG A 64 12.26 10.49 -2.91
C ARG A 64 12.38 9.31 -1.96
N ARG A 65 13.16 9.44 -0.87
CA ARG A 65 13.20 8.41 0.18
C ARG A 65 11.84 8.25 0.83
N ALA A 66 11.17 9.35 1.16
CA ALA A 66 9.82 9.31 1.74
C ALA A 66 8.83 8.58 0.81
N GLU A 67 8.86 8.86 -0.49
CA GLU A 67 8.02 8.19 -1.47
C GLU A 67 8.28 6.67 -1.51
N ALA A 68 9.54 6.25 -1.42
CA ALA A 68 9.92 4.84 -1.40
C ALA A 68 9.48 4.15 -0.08
N TYR A 69 9.69 4.80 1.07
CA TYR A 69 9.21 4.31 2.37
C TYR A 69 7.69 4.16 2.40
N LEU A 70 6.95 5.17 1.90
CA LEU A 70 5.49 5.12 1.78
C LEU A 70 5.04 3.96 0.89
N GLY A 71 5.75 3.72 -0.21
CA GLY A 71 5.49 2.59 -1.10
C GLY A 71 5.72 1.22 -0.45
N CYS A 72 6.57 1.15 0.58
CA CYS A 72 6.84 -0.05 1.38
C CYS A 72 5.97 -0.14 2.65
N ASN A 73 5.10 0.84 2.93
CA ASN A 73 4.34 0.98 4.18
C ASN A 73 5.21 1.09 5.46
N MET A 74 6.45 1.58 5.32
CA MET A 74 7.46 1.70 6.37
C MET A 74 7.41 3.10 7.02
N TYR A 75 6.31 3.41 7.70
CA TYR A 75 6.07 4.77 8.25
C TYR A 75 6.94 5.09 9.46
N ARG A 76 7.29 4.08 10.25
CA ARG A 76 8.13 4.26 11.44
C ARG A 76 9.55 4.61 11.03
N GLU A 77 10.09 3.87 10.11
CA GLU A 77 11.42 4.09 9.54
C GLU A 77 11.49 5.43 8.81
N LEU A 78 10.40 5.81 8.13
CA LEU A 78 10.28 7.13 7.52
C LEU A 78 10.37 8.27 8.56
N LEU A 79 9.74 8.13 9.71
CA LEU A 79 9.85 9.14 10.79
C LEU A 79 11.27 9.24 11.33
N GLU A 80 11.97 8.13 11.46
CA GLU A 80 13.39 8.11 11.86
C GLU A 80 14.26 8.78 10.79
N GLU A 81 14.03 8.49 9.52
CA GLU A 81 14.70 9.14 8.40
C GLU A 81 14.47 10.65 8.37
N ILE A 82 13.24 11.12 8.56
CA ILE A 82 12.90 12.54 8.61
C ILE A 82 13.66 13.25 9.74
N ARG A 83 13.76 12.61 10.92
CA ARG A 83 14.52 13.15 12.05
C ARG A 83 16.02 13.25 11.74
N ALA A 84 16.58 12.20 11.17
CA ALA A 84 17.99 12.17 10.78
C ALA A 84 18.31 13.17 9.66
N ALA A 85 17.41 13.34 8.69
CA ALA A 85 17.56 14.27 7.59
C ALA A 85 17.44 15.74 8.01
N GLY A 86 16.69 16.03 9.08
CA GLY A 86 16.43 17.39 9.54
C GLY A 86 17.68 18.20 9.84
N GLN A 87 18.77 17.57 10.27
CA GLN A 87 20.07 18.22 10.52
C GLN A 87 20.78 18.69 9.22
N TYR A 88 20.44 18.08 8.07
CA TYR A 88 21.07 18.39 6.78
C TYR A 88 20.23 19.33 5.92
N ILE A 89 18.93 19.51 6.24
CA ILE A 89 17.98 20.24 5.40
C ILE A 89 17.62 21.55 6.08
N PRO A 90 17.97 22.71 5.47
CA PRO A 90 17.69 24.01 6.08
C PRO A 90 16.20 24.40 6.01
N ASP A 91 15.39 23.82 5.10
CA ASP A 91 13.97 24.08 4.98
C ASP A 91 13.17 23.29 6.04
N GLY A 92 13.23 23.77 7.28
CA GLY A 92 12.54 23.16 8.41
C GLY A 92 11.01 23.13 8.27
N ALA A 93 10.43 24.07 7.55
CA ALA A 93 8.97 24.13 7.36
C ALA A 93 8.45 22.95 6.53
N ARG A 94 9.11 22.61 5.42
CA ARG A 94 8.74 21.46 4.58
C ARG A 94 8.99 20.12 5.26
N VAL A 95 10.12 20.03 5.97
CA VAL A 95 10.45 18.83 6.77
C VAL A 95 9.43 18.64 7.89
N GLY A 96 9.03 19.73 8.57
CA GLY A 96 7.99 19.73 9.58
C GLY A 96 6.64 19.27 9.04
N LEU A 97 6.23 19.81 7.90
CA LEU A 97 4.96 19.41 7.24
C LEU A 97 4.95 17.91 6.90
N LEU A 98 6.03 17.40 6.32
CA LEU A 98 6.16 15.98 5.99
C LEU A 98 6.08 15.11 7.26
N ARG A 99 6.78 15.51 8.31
CA ARG A 99 6.77 14.82 9.62
C ARG A 99 5.35 14.79 10.20
N ASP A 100 4.67 15.94 10.27
CA ASP A 100 3.35 16.06 10.89
C ASP A 100 2.31 15.23 10.13
N GLU A 101 2.38 15.19 8.80
CA GLU A 101 1.49 14.35 7.99
C GLU A 101 1.77 12.85 8.25
N VAL A 102 3.02 12.42 8.36
CA VAL A 102 3.35 11.01 8.66
C VAL A 102 2.95 10.63 10.09
N GLU A 103 3.15 11.53 11.07
CA GLU A 103 2.75 11.31 12.46
C GLU A 103 1.22 11.19 12.59
N ARG A 104 0.44 11.99 11.86
CA ARG A 104 -1.03 11.87 11.82
C ARG A 104 -1.49 10.49 11.38
N PHE A 105 -0.87 9.90 10.38
CA PHE A 105 -1.23 8.57 9.92
C PHE A 105 -1.02 7.49 10.99
N ARG A 106 0.04 7.61 11.78
CA ARG A 106 0.32 6.67 12.86
C ARG A 106 -0.82 6.58 13.89
N LEU A 107 -1.61 7.67 14.02
CA LEU A 107 -2.74 7.73 14.95
C LEU A 107 -4.02 7.15 14.36
N VAL A 108 -4.05 6.83 13.06
CA VAL A 108 -5.25 6.28 12.42
C VAL A 108 -5.38 4.79 12.73
N PRO A 109 -6.48 4.35 13.37
CA PRO A 109 -6.65 2.95 13.73
C PRO A 109 -6.88 2.09 12.49
N LEU A 110 -5.99 1.14 12.27
CA LEU A 110 -6.16 0.10 11.25
C LEU A 110 -7.22 -0.91 11.69
N LYS A 111 -7.91 -1.50 10.72
CA LYS A 111 -8.87 -2.58 10.99
C LYS A 111 -8.13 -3.85 11.39
N SER A 112 -8.51 -4.42 12.54
CA SER A 112 -7.96 -5.70 12.99
C SER A 112 -8.50 -6.84 12.13
N VAL A 113 -7.62 -7.48 11.34
CA VAL A 113 -7.99 -8.62 10.50
C VAL A 113 -8.47 -9.81 11.35
N PRO A 114 -7.79 -10.19 12.46
CA PRO A 114 -8.26 -11.27 13.32
C PRO A 114 -9.66 -10.98 13.90
N LEU A 115 -9.93 -9.73 14.28
CA LEU A 115 -11.25 -9.34 14.78
C LEU A 115 -12.34 -9.45 13.71
N ALA A 116 -12.05 -9.03 12.48
CA ALA A 116 -12.98 -9.18 11.35
C ALA A 116 -13.33 -10.66 11.11
N VAL A 117 -12.34 -11.53 11.13
CA VAL A 117 -12.50 -12.98 10.99
C VAL A 117 -13.35 -13.54 12.15
N ALA A 118 -13.00 -13.22 13.40
CA ALA A 118 -13.73 -13.68 14.58
C ALA A 118 -15.21 -13.26 14.56
N LEU A 119 -15.49 -12.01 14.17
CA LEU A 119 -16.85 -11.52 14.02
C LEU A 119 -17.63 -12.31 12.96
N SER A 120 -17.02 -12.68 11.84
CA SER A 120 -17.69 -13.47 10.79
C SER A 120 -17.85 -14.95 11.16
N VAL A 121 -17.02 -15.46 12.08
CA VAL A 121 -17.22 -16.79 12.69
C VAL A 121 -18.42 -16.80 13.65
N LEU A 122 -18.70 -15.68 14.32
CA LEU A 122 -19.88 -15.60 15.20
C LEU A 122 -21.15 -15.29 14.41
N PHE A 123 -21.07 -14.33 13.48
CA PHE A 123 -22.19 -13.87 12.67
C PHE A 123 -21.75 -13.69 11.22
N PRO A 124 -22.30 -14.49 10.27
CA PRO A 124 -21.95 -14.38 8.85
C PRO A 124 -22.06 -12.94 8.34
N GLY A 125 -20.99 -12.41 7.78
CA GLY A 125 -20.96 -11.05 7.23
C GLY A 125 -20.62 -9.93 8.23
N ALA A 126 -20.60 -10.16 9.54
CA ALA A 126 -20.31 -9.14 10.55
C ALA A 126 -18.89 -8.57 10.41
N GLY A 127 -17.90 -9.39 10.08
CA GLY A 127 -16.53 -8.93 9.84
C GLY A 127 -16.41 -8.04 8.60
N GLN A 128 -17.21 -8.28 7.57
CA GLN A 128 -17.27 -7.41 6.39
C GLN A 128 -17.88 -6.05 6.75
N MET A 129 -18.92 -6.03 7.60
CA MET A 129 -19.51 -4.79 8.12
C MET A 129 -18.51 -4.01 8.99
N TYR A 130 -17.76 -4.71 9.86
CA TYR A 130 -16.69 -4.12 10.66
C TYR A 130 -15.61 -3.47 9.79
N ALA A 131 -15.28 -4.09 8.66
CA ALA A 131 -14.34 -3.53 7.67
C ALA A 131 -14.92 -2.34 6.86
N GLY A 132 -16.19 -1.95 7.08
CA GLY A 132 -16.87 -0.88 6.37
C GLY A 132 -17.59 -1.32 5.09
N LYS A 133 -17.58 -2.60 4.74
CA LYS A 133 -18.25 -3.15 3.56
C LYS A 133 -19.66 -3.64 3.92
N TRP A 134 -20.53 -2.73 4.32
CA TRP A 134 -21.87 -3.03 4.82
C TRP A 134 -22.74 -3.84 3.87
N VAL A 135 -22.77 -3.44 2.60
CA VAL A 135 -23.57 -4.13 1.56
C VAL A 135 -23.14 -5.59 1.43
N HIS A 136 -21.84 -5.84 1.35
CA HIS A 136 -21.31 -7.21 1.28
C HIS A 136 -21.65 -8.03 2.52
N GLY A 137 -21.56 -7.42 3.71
CA GLY A 137 -21.91 -8.07 4.97
C GLY A 137 -23.37 -8.48 5.04
N ILE A 138 -24.29 -7.56 4.66
CA ILE A 138 -25.74 -7.84 4.64
C ILE A 138 -26.07 -8.93 3.63
N VAL A 139 -25.53 -8.87 2.42
CA VAL A 139 -25.76 -9.89 1.39
C VAL A 139 -25.25 -11.26 1.85
N SER A 140 -24.08 -11.30 2.48
CA SER A 140 -23.51 -12.53 3.05
C SER A 140 -24.41 -13.11 4.13
N PHE A 141 -24.92 -12.27 5.04
CA PHE A 141 -25.83 -12.69 6.10
C PHE A 141 -27.12 -13.27 5.53
N ILE A 142 -27.79 -12.54 4.64
CA ILE A 142 -29.04 -12.99 4.00
C ILE A 142 -28.82 -14.29 3.24
N GLY A 143 -27.72 -14.41 2.49
CA GLY A 143 -27.41 -15.62 1.74
C GLY A 143 -27.27 -16.86 2.62
N VAL A 144 -26.47 -16.77 3.68
CA VAL A 144 -26.28 -17.86 4.65
C VAL A 144 -27.60 -18.19 5.38
N ALA A 145 -28.33 -17.17 5.83
CA ALA A 145 -29.60 -17.34 6.54
C ALA A 145 -30.68 -18.01 5.66
N SER A 146 -30.74 -17.62 4.38
CA SER A 146 -31.68 -18.21 3.42
C SER A 146 -31.37 -19.69 3.13
N LEU A 147 -30.09 -20.03 2.94
CA LEU A 147 -29.65 -21.40 2.70
C LEU A 147 -29.91 -22.30 3.96
N ALA A 148 -29.54 -21.79 5.16
CA ALA A 148 -29.75 -22.48 6.38
C ALA A 148 -31.26 -22.68 6.71
N GLY A 149 -32.05 -21.63 6.47
CA GLY A 149 -33.51 -21.68 6.63
C GLY A 149 -34.13 -22.66 5.65
N GLY A 150 -33.72 -22.66 4.39
CA GLY A 150 -34.14 -23.65 3.40
C GLY A 150 -33.81 -25.08 3.78
N ALA A 151 -32.59 -25.33 4.27
CA ALA A 151 -32.17 -26.64 4.78
C ALA A 151 -33.09 -27.12 5.95
N CYS A 152 -33.38 -26.22 6.88
CA CYS A 152 -34.25 -26.53 8.02
C CYS A 152 -35.69 -26.85 7.59
N LEU A 153 -36.25 -26.06 6.68
CA LEU A 153 -37.60 -26.28 6.15
C LEU A 153 -37.71 -27.64 5.42
N LEU A 154 -36.76 -27.95 4.53
CA LEU A 154 -36.70 -29.20 3.79
C LEU A 154 -36.58 -30.41 4.74
N HIS A 155 -35.77 -30.27 5.78
CA HIS A 155 -35.62 -31.31 6.80
C HIS A 155 -36.94 -31.58 7.53
N ARG A 156 -37.69 -30.52 7.92
CA ARG A 156 -39.02 -30.63 8.56
C ARG A 156 -40.08 -31.24 7.62
N GLN A 157 -39.96 -31.03 6.31
CA GLN A 157 -40.86 -31.62 5.34
C GLN A 157 -40.53 -33.10 5.00
N GLY A 158 -39.50 -33.68 5.63
CA GLY A 158 -39.08 -35.06 5.41
C GLY A 158 -38.16 -35.26 4.18
N ASN A 159 -37.84 -34.19 3.46
CA ASN A 159 -36.95 -34.26 2.30
C ASN A 159 -35.48 -34.14 2.76
N ARG A 160 -34.95 -35.22 3.33
CA ARG A 160 -33.64 -35.26 3.95
C ARG A 160 -32.50 -35.09 2.96
N ASP A 161 -32.57 -35.71 1.81
CA ASP A 161 -31.49 -35.68 0.82
C ASP A 161 -31.24 -34.25 0.31
N LEU A 162 -32.30 -33.52 -0.02
CA LEU A 162 -32.21 -32.15 -0.45
C LEU A 162 -31.78 -31.24 0.71
N SER A 163 -32.19 -31.51 1.92
CA SER A 163 -31.74 -30.79 3.13
C SER A 163 -30.21 -30.88 3.29
N TYR A 164 -29.61 -32.06 3.12
CA TYR A 164 -28.16 -32.23 3.18
C TYR A 164 -27.42 -31.46 2.09
N VAL A 165 -27.96 -31.39 0.87
CA VAL A 165 -27.40 -30.56 -0.19
C VAL A 165 -27.40 -29.09 0.22
N PHE A 166 -28.51 -28.58 0.76
CA PHE A 166 -28.56 -27.19 1.25
C PHE A 166 -27.60 -26.93 2.40
N MET A 167 -27.42 -27.87 3.32
CA MET A 167 -26.44 -27.79 4.40
C MET A 167 -25.00 -27.69 3.85
N ALA A 168 -24.68 -28.49 2.85
CA ALA A 168 -23.37 -28.44 2.19
C ALA A 168 -23.11 -27.06 1.57
N PHE A 169 -24.09 -26.53 0.81
CA PHE A 169 -24.00 -25.16 0.27
C PHE A 169 -23.89 -24.10 1.36
N THR A 170 -24.67 -24.22 2.45
CA THR A 170 -24.59 -23.31 3.59
C THR A 170 -23.18 -23.29 4.18
N SER A 171 -22.56 -24.47 4.34
CA SER A 171 -21.20 -24.58 4.88
C SER A 171 -20.16 -23.90 3.97
N VAL A 172 -20.24 -24.12 2.67
CA VAL A 172 -19.33 -23.48 1.69
C VAL A 172 -19.52 -21.97 1.69
N PHE A 173 -20.78 -21.50 1.67
CA PHE A 173 -21.07 -20.07 1.72
C PHE A 173 -20.59 -19.44 3.04
N TYR A 174 -20.77 -20.12 4.16
CA TYR A 174 -20.32 -19.67 5.46
C TYR A 174 -18.80 -19.50 5.52
N LEU A 175 -18.04 -20.48 5.04
CA LEU A 175 -16.59 -20.36 4.91
C LEU A 175 -16.19 -19.20 4.00
N GLY A 176 -16.94 -19.00 2.91
CA GLY A 176 -16.78 -17.85 2.02
C GLY A 176 -16.97 -16.50 2.73
N THR A 177 -17.89 -16.40 3.70
CA THR A 177 -18.08 -15.15 4.47
C THR A 177 -16.91 -14.86 5.41
N ILE A 178 -16.29 -15.88 5.97
CA ILE A 178 -15.09 -15.75 6.82
C ILE A 178 -13.91 -15.26 6.00
N TYR A 179 -13.68 -15.87 4.83
CA TYR A 179 -12.64 -15.41 3.90
C TYR A 179 -12.91 -13.99 3.39
N GLY A 180 -14.18 -13.69 3.10
CA GLY A 180 -14.63 -12.36 2.70
C GLY A 180 -14.33 -11.27 3.74
N ALA A 181 -14.47 -11.61 5.03
CA ALA A 181 -14.14 -10.70 6.13
C ALA A 181 -12.64 -10.44 6.24
N TYR A 182 -11.82 -11.49 6.10
CA TYR A 182 -10.37 -11.37 6.04
C TYR A 182 -9.95 -10.40 4.93
N ASN A 183 -10.43 -10.66 3.71
CA ASN A 183 -10.10 -9.83 2.54
C ASN A 183 -10.65 -8.40 2.66
N ALA A 184 -11.84 -8.23 3.22
CA ALA A 184 -12.44 -6.91 3.43
C ALA A 184 -11.60 -6.04 4.38
N ALA A 185 -11.11 -6.61 5.49
CA ALA A 185 -10.28 -5.89 6.46
C ALA A 185 -8.90 -5.55 5.88
N GLN A 186 -8.27 -6.46 5.14
CA GLN A 186 -7.01 -6.18 4.44
C GLN A 186 -7.18 -5.07 3.41
N THR A 187 -8.17 -5.17 2.53
CA THR A 187 -8.44 -4.16 1.50
C THR A 187 -8.71 -2.79 2.12
N ALA A 188 -9.48 -2.73 3.22
CA ALA A 188 -9.74 -1.46 3.91
C ALA A 188 -8.44 -0.82 4.44
N ASN A 189 -7.51 -1.61 4.97
CA ASN A 189 -6.22 -1.12 5.41
C ASN A 189 -5.33 -0.68 4.24
N GLU A 190 -5.30 -1.45 3.15
CA GLU A 190 -4.56 -1.10 1.93
C GLU A 190 -5.07 0.19 1.29
N ASP A 191 -6.39 0.37 1.22
CA ASP A 191 -7.02 1.57 0.69
C ASP A 191 -6.68 2.79 1.56
N LEU A 192 -6.64 2.62 2.89
CA LEU A 192 -6.21 3.65 3.82
C LEU A 192 -4.74 4.03 3.61
N HIS A 193 -3.84 3.05 3.52
CA HIS A 193 -2.41 3.29 3.23
C HIS A 193 -2.22 4.00 1.89
N ARG A 194 -2.94 3.58 0.86
CA ARG A 194 -2.89 4.18 -0.47
C ARG A 194 -3.40 5.62 -0.48
N SER A 195 -4.56 5.86 0.12
CA SER A 195 -5.16 7.20 0.21
C SER A 195 -4.24 8.15 0.94
N PHE A 196 -3.67 7.70 2.05
CA PHE A 196 -2.78 8.50 2.86
C PHE A 196 -1.45 8.78 2.16
N GLY A 197 -0.84 7.76 1.57
CA GLY A 197 0.39 7.91 0.79
C GLY A 197 0.23 8.87 -0.39
N ASN A 198 -0.94 8.87 -1.04
CA ASN A 198 -1.26 9.83 -2.11
C ASN A 198 -1.40 11.25 -1.56
N GLY A 199 -2.05 11.43 -0.40
CA GLY A 199 -2.17 12.74 0.25
C GLY A 199 -0.82 13.34 0.63
N ILE A 200 0.10 12.55 1.17
CA ILE A 200 1.48 13.00 1.45
C ILE A 200 2.22 13.36 0.16
N ARG A 201 2.08 12.54 -0.90
CA ARG A 201 2.71 12.84 -2.18
C ARG A 201 2.25 14.19 -2.74
N GLU A 202 0.96 14.43 -2.72
CA GLU A 202 0.39 15.67 -3.23
C GLU A 202 0.84 16.92 -2.46
N LYS A 203 0.89 16.82 -1.13
CA LYS A 203 1.18 17.97 -0.25
C LYS A 203 2.67 18.22 -0.04
N CYS A 204 3.45 17.15 0.12
CA CYS A 204 4.82 17.25 0.64
C CYS A 204 5.88 16.88 -0.39
N ILE A 205 5.56 16.10 -1.41
CA ILE A 205 6.53 15.59 -2.36
C ILE A 205 6.42 16.36 -3.67
N PRO A 206 7.45 17.16 -4.04
CA PRO A 206 7.42 17.89 -5.29
C PRO A 206 7.33 16.91 -6.46
N PRO A 207 6.56 17.23 -7.51
CA PRO A 207 6.48 16.43 -8.71
C PRO A 207 7.89 16.21 -9.26
N TYR A 208 8.22 14.97 -9.56
CA TYR A 208 9.45 14.66 -10.26
C TYR A 208 9.21 14.91 -11.76
N GLU A 209 9.76 15.99 -12.26
CA GLU A 209 9.95 16.16 -13.68
C GLU A 209 11.24 15.42 -14.07
N PRO A 210 11.16 14.32 -14.83
CA PRO A 210 12.37 13.75 -15.40
C PRO A 210 13.01 14.85 -16.24
N ALA A 211 14.24 15.20 -15.90
CA ALA A 211 14.99 16.19 -16.68
C ALA A 211 14.86 15.85 -18.17
N GLU A 212 14.82 16.84 -19.06
CA GLU A 212 14.66 16.68 -20.52
C GLU A 212 15.60 15.61 -21.11
N GLU A 213 16.68 15.32 -20.43
CA GLU A 213 17.65 14.28 -20.74
C GLU A 213 17.06 12.85 -20.80
N VAL A 214 16.02 12.53 -20.01
CA VAL A 214 15.33 11.23 -20.10
C VAL A 214 14.38 11.20 -21.28
N ARG A 215 13.82 12.35 -21.66
CA ARG A 215 13.01 12.50 -22.89
C ARG A 215 13.86 12.37 -24.15
N ASP A 216 15.10 12.84 -24.11
CA ASP A 216 15.94 13.02 -25.30
C ASP A 216 17.01 11.94 -25.48
N ASN A 217 17.01 10.88 -24.66
CA ASN A 217 18.01 9.79 -24.70
C ASN A 217 19.48 10.26 -24.58
N ARG A 218 19.74 11.52 -24.18
CA ARG A 218 21.08 12.12 -24.14
C ARG A 218 21.93 11.67 -22.96
N VAL A 219 21.31 11.06 -21.94
CA VAL A 219 22.03 10.47 -20.80
C VAL A 219 22.81 9.22 -21.21
N PHE A 220 22.62 8.75 -22.45
CA PHE A 220 23.08 7.44 -22.90
C PHE A 220 24.06 7.52 -24.11
N ARG A 221 24.58 8.68 -24.43
CA ARG A 221 25.68 8.83 -25.38
C ARG A 221 27.02 9.00 -24.71
#